data_2de83cdb04a5d6203501746dbd532018
#
_entry.id   2de83cdb04a5d6203501746dbd532018
#
_cell.length_a   1.000
_cell.length_b   1.000
_cell.length_c   1.000
_cell.angle_alpha   90.00
_cell.angle_beta   90.00
_cell.angle_gamma   90.00
#
_symmetry.space_group_name_H-M   'P 1'
#
loop_
_entity.id
_entity.type
_entity.pdbx_description
1 polymer ?
#
loop_
_entity_poly.entity_id
_entity_poly.type
_entity_poly.pdbx_seq_one_letter_code
_entity_poly.pdbx_strand_id
1 'polypeptide(L)'
;MISLPEKFLEDVKVILQDEYEEFIDSYNENKTTGLRLNTMKMSKEKFQKLNLFDLEQIPWTNEGFYYDESVCKPGKNPLHEAGVYYLQEPSAMSVVPKLDIQKGDRVLDMCAAPGGKSTYILSQLDDTGLLVSNEINPIRINALGENLERFGARNCIITNTDSTRLRKTFTGYFDKIVIDAPCSGEGMFRKDPVAIQDWTYSKVLECQSIQKEIIRDGYKMLKKGGILVYSTCTFSREENEDVIEEFIAENEGAVLIEKERLWPHKIKGEGHFVAKIQKLDDEDCRVKEMKLKKLNNEIKEYRSFEKKFLNINLDNRFMLRGDNLYLVPDECPNVEKLKVLRYGLHLGVLKKNRFEPSHALSHYLKPEQIKYVQNIELNDETIFDYLRGNVINTGESRGWVAVAVEGIPIGWGKESNGVLKNHYPKGLRIKY
;
A
#
# COMPACT_ATOMS: atom_id res chain seq x y z
N MET A 1 -23.18 -11.14 22.92
CA MET A 1 -21.77 -11.39 23.23
C MET A 1 -21.15 -12.21 22.09
N ILE A 2 -19.99 -11.83 21.63
CA ILE A 2 -19.22 -12.56 20.63
C ILE A 2 -18.72 -13.87 21.32
N SER A 3 -18.96 -15.04 20.73
CA SER A 3 -18.45 -16.31 21.28
C SER A 3 -17.02 -16.50 20.78
N LEU A 4 -16.04 -16.25 21.63
CA LEU A 4 -14.61 -16.42 21.33
C LEU A 4 -14.20 -17.89 21.52
N PRO A 5 -13.19 -18.43 20.78
CA PRO A 5 -12.70 -19.78 20.92
C PRO A 5 -12.12 -20.04 22.31
N GLU A 6 -12.44 -21.18 22.92
CA GLU A 6 -12.02 -21.52 24.29
C GLU A 6 -10.50 -21.54 24.45
N LYS A 7 -9.78 -22.16 23.50
CA LYS A 7 -8.31 -22.20 23.52
C LYS A 7 -7.67 -20.81 23.41
N PHE A 8 -8.25 -19.90 22.60
CA PHE A 8 -7.81 -18.51 22.54
C PHE A 8 -7.95 -17.81 23.91
N LEU A 9 -9.10 -18.00 24.58
CA LEU A 9 -9.33 -17.41 25.91
C LEU A 9 -8.35 -17.91 26.95
N GLU A 10 -8.04 -19.23 26.94
CA GLU A 10 -7.02 -19.82 27.82
C GLU A 10 -5.64 -19.20 27.59
N ASP A 11 -5.20 -19.06 26.34
CA ASP A 11 -3.88 -18.55 25.98
C ASP A 11 -3.74 -17.07 26.35
N VAL A 12 -4.73 -16.26 26.02
CA VAL A 12 -4.73 -14.83 26.37
C VAL A 12 -4.75 -14.64 27.89
N LYS A 13 -5.48 -15.46 28.64
CA LYS A 13 -5.49 -15.42 30.10
C LYS A 13 -4.12 -15.68 30.72
N VAL A 14 -3.36 -16.61 30.14
CA VAL A 14 -1.97 -16.89 30.57
C VAL A 14 -1.06 -15.69 30.27
N ILE A 15 -1.23 -15.02 29.13
CA ILE A 15 -0.39 -13.89 28.72
C ILE A 15 -0.69 -12.65 29.55
N LEU A 16 -1.97 -12.32 29.76
CA LEU A 16 -2.41 -11.04 30.37
C LEU A 16 -2.56 -11.10 31.90
N GLN A 17 -2.76 -12.30 32.47
CA GLN A 17 -2.94 -12.46 33.92
C GLN A 17 -4.01 -11.50 34.51
N ASP A 18 -3.60 -10.52 35.28
CA ASP A 18 -4.52 -9.56 35.95
C ASP A 18 -5.24 -8.62 34.96
N GLU A 19 -4.70 -8.43 33.75
CA GLU A 19 -5.30 -7.56 32.71
C GLU A 19 -6.34 -8.29 31.84
N TYR A 20 -6.56 -9.60 32.06
CA TYR A 20 -7.43 -10.43 31.23
C TYR A 20 -8.88 -9.90 31.15
N GLU A 21 -9.47 -9.51 32.26
CA GLU A 21 -10.86 -9.05 32.29
C GLU A 21 -11.03 -7.73 31.50
N GLU A 22 -10.09 -6.78 31.63
CA GLU A 22 -10.09 -5.54 30.86
C GLU A 22 -9.99 -5.81 29.35
N PHE A 23 -9.17 -6.79 28.97
CA PHE A 23 -9.06 -7.22 27.57
C PHE A 23 -10.39 -7.80 27.05
N ILE A 24 -11.05 -8.68 27.81
CA ILE A 24 -12.33 -9.27 27.42
C ILE A 24 -13.41 -8.18 27.32
N ASP A 25 -13.43 -7.23 28.26
CA ASP A 25 -14.37 -6.11 28.22
C ASP A 25 -14.21 -5.26 26.97
N SER A 26 -13.00 -5.11 26.43
CA SER A 26 -12.75 -4.36 25.19
C SER A 26 -13.51 -4.93 23.97
N TYR A 27 -13.90 -6.20 23.98
CA TYR A 27 -14.72 -6.80 22.92
C TYR A 27 -16.19 -6.33 22.94
N ASN A 28 -16.64 -5.67 23.99
CA ASN A 28 -17.95 -5.03 24.08
C ASN A 28 -17.95 -3.59 23.53
N GLU A 29 -16.77 -3.03 23.25
CA GLU A 29 -16.62 -1.71 22.66
C GLU A 29 -16.83 -1.72 21.14
N ASN A 30 -17.11 -0.54 20.58
CA ASN A 30 -17.17 -0.38 19.14
C ASN A 30 -15.81 -0.60 18.48
N LYS A 31 -15.82 -1.22 17.29
CA LYS A 31 -14.60 -1.35 16.47
C LYS A 31 -13.96 0.01 16.18
N THR A 32 -12.66 0.04 16.16
CA THR A 32 -11.90 1.27 15.89
C THR A 32 -11.67 1.45 14.40
N THR A 33 -11.87 2.67 13.90
CA THR A 33 -11.67 3.01 12.50
C THR A 33 -10.67 4.15 12.34
N GLY A 34 -9.85 4.07 11.30
CA GLY A 34 -8.83 5.07 11.01
C GLY A 34 -8.65 5.32 9.53
N LEU A 35 -8.17 6.51 9.23
CA LEU A 35 -7.68 6.89 7.90
C LEU A 35 -6.26 7.44 8.00
N ARG A 36 -5.46 7.23 6.95
CA ARG A 36 -4.09 7.72 6.87
C ARG A 36 -3.91 8.56 5.61
N LEU A 37 -3.50 9.79 5.80
CA LEU A 37 -3.31 10.78 4.73
C LEU A 37 -2.16 10.37 3.79
N ASN A 38 -2.35 10.59 2.49
CA ASN A 38 -1.31 10.53 1.47
C ASN A 38 -0.68 11.92 1.30
N THR A 39 0.45 12.14 1.96
CA THR A 39 1.14 13.43 1.96
C THR A 39 1.74 13.81 0.60
N MET A 40 1.91 12.84 -0.32
CA MET A 40 2.30 13.12 -1.71
C MET A 40 1.19 13.81 -2.52
N LYS A 41 -0.08 13.63 -2.12
CA LYS A 41 -1.26 14.21 -2.80
C LYS A 41 -1.75 15.49 -2.14
N MET A 42 -1.77 15.54 -0.82
CA MET A 42 -2.30 16.67 -0.06
C MET A 42 -1.56 16.83 1.26
N SER A 43 -1.18 18.05 1.62
CA SER A 43 -0.60 18.32 2.93
C SER A 43 -1.64 18.16 4.06
N LYS A 44 -1.16 17.87 5.27
CA LYS A 44 -2.01 17.72 6.46
C LYS A 44 -2.83 18.97 6.73
N GLU A 45 -2.21 20.15 6.61
CA GLU A 45 -2.85 21.45 6.82
C GLU A 45 -3.96 21.70 5.81
N LYS A 46 -3.74 21.37 4.53
CA LYS A 46 -4.76 21.50 3.49
C LYS A 46 -5.92 20.54 3.75
N PHE A 47 -5.64 19.29 4.11
CA PHE A 47 -6.67 18.30 4.41
C PHE A 47 -7.54 18.70 5.61
N GLN A 48 -6.92 19.15 6.71
CA GLN A 48 -7.64 19.63 7.90
C GLN A 48 -8.50 20.86 7.63
N LYS A 49 -8.05 21.78 6.76
CA LYS A 49 -8.84 22.96 6.35
C LYS A 49 -10.12 22.61 5.59
N LEU A 50 -10.18 21.46 4.93
CA LEU A 50 -11.42 21.01 4.28
C LEU A 50 -12.52 20.67 5.29
N ASN A 51 -12.17 20.37 6.53
CA ASN A 51 -13.09 20.11 7.65
C ASN A 51 -14.21 19.10 7.30
N LEU A 52 -13.84 18.02 6.59
CA LEU A 52 -14.80 17.06 6.03
C LEU A 52 -15.27 16.02 7.06
N PHE A 53 -14.42 15.72 8.03
CA PHE A 53 -14.63 14.68 9.02
C PHE A 53 -14.20 15.20 10.39
N ASP A 54 -14.87 14.72 11.43
CA ASP A 54 -14.39 14.89 12.81
C ASP A 54 -13.25 13.90 13.05
N LEU A 55 -12.01 14.41 13.09
CA LEU A 55 -10.79 13.62 13.10
C LEU A 55 -9.99 13.84 14.38
N GLU A 56 -9.63 12.74 15.03
CA GLU A 56 -8.71 12.73 16.17
C GLU A 56 -7.35 12.14 15.74
N GLN A 57 -6.24 12.76 16.14
CA GLN A 57 -4.90 12.30 15.78
C GLN A 57 -4.58 10.93 16.41
N ILE A 58 -4.09 9.98 15.62
CA ILE A 58 -3.52 8.71 16.12
C ILE A 58 -2.12 8.98 16.66
N PRO A 59 -1.81 8.63 17.95
CA PRO A 59 -0.58 9.08 18.62
C PRO A 59 0.73 8.59 17.99
N TRP A 60 0.73 7.42 17.35
CA TRP A 60 1.95 6.78 16.81
C TRP A 60 2.19 7.03 15.32
N THR A 61 1.46 7.93 14.72
CA THR A 61 1.65 8.34 13.33
C THR A 61 1.29 9.81 13.13
N ASN A 62 2.05 10.51 12.29
CA ASN A 62 1.78 11.93 11.98
C ASN A 62 0.64 12.10 10.98
N GLU A 63 0.38 11.10 10.13
CA GLU A 63 -0.55 11.12 9.02
C GLU A 63 -1.87 10.38 9.32
N GLY A 64 -1.96 9.67 10.44
CA GLY A 64 -3.10 8.85 10.82
C GLY A 64 -4.10 9.56 11.70
N PHE A 65 -5.38 9.33 11.44
CA PHE A 65 -6.49 9.90 12.21
C PHE A 65 -7.56 8.85 12.50
N TYR A 66 -8.12 8.91 13.68
CA TYR A 66 -9.38 8.23 14.01
C TYR A 66 -10.55 8.96 13.38
N TYR A 67 -11.58 8.22 13.02
CA TYR A 67 -12.88 8.75 12.65
C TYR A 67 -14.00 7.86 13.18
N ASP A 68 -15.21 8.43 13.31
CA ASP A 68 -16.40 7.68 13.73
C ASP A 68 -17.21 7.27 12.47
N GLU A 69 -17.29 5.95 12.21
CA GLU A 69 -18.02 5.39 11.06
C GLU A 69 -19.54 5.60 11.17
N SER A 70 -20.07 5.84 12.37
CA SER A 70 -21.50 6.15 12.58
C SER A 70 -21.85 7.57 12.12
N VAL A 71 -20.86 8.48 12.16
CA VAL A 71 -21.02 9.91 11.82
C VAL A 71 -20.65 10.16 10.35
N CYS A 72 -19.56 9.54 9.85
CA CYS A 72 -19.08 9.78 8.52
C CYS A 72 -18.62 8.50 7.82
N LYS A 73 -18.61 8.52 6.48
CA LYS A 73 -18.20 7.39 5.63
C LYS A 73 -17.09 7.82 4.66
N PRO A 74 -15.85 7.97 5.12
CA PRO A 74 -14.75 8.44 4.28
C PRO A 74 -14.53 7.60 3.01
N GLY A 75 -14.82 6.29 3.04
CA GLY A 75 -14.73 5.41 1.88
C GLY A 75 -15.69 5.73 0.73
N LYS A 76 -16.71 6.59 0.96
CA LYS A 76 -17.64 7.07 -0.07
C LYS A 76 -17.31 8.47 -0.58
N ASN A 77 -16.31 9.12 0.00
CA ASN A 77 -15.92 10.47 -0.39
C ASN A 77 -15.04 10.44 -1.65
N PRO A 78 -15.23 11.32 -2.64
CA PRO A 78 -14.40 11.36 -3.85
C PRO A 78 -12.90 11.52 -3.61
N LEU A 79 -12.47 12.11 -2.49
CA LEU A 79 -11.06 12.19 -2.10
C LEU A 79 -10.44 10.82 -1.77
N HIS A 80 -11.25 9.82 -1.40
CA HIS A 80 -10.79 8.45 -1.28
C HIS A 80 -10.42 7.88 -2.65
N GLU A 81 -11.26 8.11 -3.66
CA GLU A 81 -10.97 7.70 -5.04
C GLU A 81 -9.80 8.50 -5.65
N ALA A 82 -9.58 9.74 -5.20
CA ALA A 82 -8.41 10.54 -5.56
C ALA A 82 -7.10 10.03 -4.91
N GLY A 83 -7.17 9.09 -3.97
CA GLY A 83 -6.02 8.56 -3.24
C GLY A 83 -5.42 9.54 -2.23
N VAL A 84 -6.23 10.48 -1.71
CA VAL A 84 -5.82 11.46 -0.70
C VAL A 84 -5.57 10.79 0.65
N TYR A 85 -6.25 9.70 0.93
CA TYR A 85 -6.05 8.90 2.14
C TYR A 85 -6.36 7.43 1.90
N TYR A 86 -5.85 6.60 2.80
CA TYR A 86 -6.10 5.16 2.88
C TYR A 86 -6.88 4.86 4.16
N LEU A 87 -7.91 4.01 4.09
CA LEU A 87 -8.62 3.52 5.27
C LEU A 87 -7.82 2.36 5.87
N GLN A 88 -7.31 2.56 7.07
CA GLN A 88 -6.44 1.59 7.73
C GLN A 88 -6.80 1.47 9.22
N GLU A 89 -6.69 0.27 9.73
CA GLU A 89 -6.82 0.01 11.16
C GLU A 89 -5.72 0.75 11.93
N PRO A 90 -6.05 1.47 13.01
CA PRO A 90 -5.09 2.32 13.72
C PRO A 90 -3.84 1.61 14.22
N SER A 91 -3.95 0.43 14.86
CA SER A 91 -2.78 -0.29 15.38
C SER A 91 -1.83 -0.75 14.26
N ALA A 92 -2.37 -1.12 13.09
CA ALA A 92 -1.57 -1.46 11.92
C ALA A 92 -0.76 -0.28 11.35
N MET A 93 -1.13 0.97 11.68
CA MET A 93 -0.36 2.15 11.28
C MET A 93 0.94 2.32 12.09
N SER A 94 1.11 1.62 13.22
CA SER A 94 2.32 1.68 14.05
C SER A 94 3.55 1.02 13.39
N VAL A 95 3.33 0.13 12.44
CA VAL A 95 4.37 -0.75 11.87
C VAL A 95 5.39 0.00 11.01
N VAL A 96 4.92 0.78 10.04
CA VAL A 96 5.79 1.47 9.06
C VAL A 96 6.69 2.53 9.70
N PRO A 97 6.26 3.34 10.67
CA PRO A 97 7.16 4.26 11.38
C PRO A 97 8.39 3.61 11.99
N LYS A 98 8.30 2.34 12.43
CA LYS A 98 9.43 1.60 13.02
C LYS A 98 10.51 1.19 12.02
N LEU A 99 10.25 1.27 10.72
CA LEU A 99 11.26 1.06 9.67
C LEU A 99 12.28 2.20 9.60
N ASP A 100 11.97 3.40 10.09
CA ASP A 100 12.80 4.61 9.97
C ASP A 100 13.24 4.85 8.51
N ILE A 101 12.26 4.87 7.59
CA ILE A 101 12.50 5.01 6.16
C ILE A 101 13.14 6.36 5.86
N GLN A 102 14.22 6.33 5.08
CA GLN A 102 14.88 7.51 4.55
C GLN A 102 14.62 7.66 3.06
N LYS A 103 14.63 8.90 2.56
CA LYS A 103 14.55 9.15 1.11
C LYS A 103 15.70 8.44 0.39
N GLY A 104 15.37 7.71 -0.67
CA GLY A 104 16.33 6.91 -1.43
C GLY A 104 16.47 5.46 -0.97
N ASP A 105 15.84 5.04 0.14
CA ASP A 105 15.88 3.65 0.60
C ASP A 105 15.26 2.69 -0.43
N ARG A 106 15.79 1.47 -0.46
CA ARG A 106 15.21 0.32 -1.14
C ARG A 106 14.44 -0.50 -0.11
N VAL A 107 13.11 -0.52 -0.25
CA VAL A 107 12.21 -1.13 0.73
C VAL A 107 11.48 -2.33 0.11
N LEU A 108 11.37 -3.42 0.86
CA LEU A 108 10.52 -4.56 0.53
C LEU A 108 9.34 -4.64 1.48
N ASP A 109 8.13 -4.67 0.93
CA ASP A 109 6.92 -5.13 1.63
C ASP A 109 6.62 -6.56 1.17
N MET A 110 6.85 -7.53 2.06
CA MET A 110 6.96 -8.93 1.68
C MET A 110 5.61 -9.66 1.58
N CYS A 111 4.60 -9.18 2.32
CA CYS A 111 3.22 -9.71 2.38
C CYS A 111 2.24 -8.53 2.22
N ALA A 112 2.28 -7.87 1.06
CA ALA A 112 1.85 -6.49 0.90
C ALA A 112 0.33 -6.27 0.81
N ALA A 113 -0.45 -7.26 0.36
CA ALA A 113 -1.88 -7.04 0.14
C ALA A 113 -2.68 -6.86 1.44
N PRO A 114 -3.63 -5.92 1.44
CA PRO A 114 -4.16 -5.16 0.30
C PRO A 114 -3.42 -3.86 -0.04
N GLY A 115 -2.32 -3.48 0.66
CA GLY A 115 -1.49 -2.33 0.31
C GLY A 115 -1.41 -1.24 1.37
N GLY A 116 -1.94 -1.45 2.57
CA GLY A 116 -1.93 -0.46 3.64
C GLY A 116 -0.51 -0.05 4.06
N LYS A 117 0.40 -1.01 4.24
CA LYS A 117 1.81 -0.75 4.57
C LYS A 117 2.58 -0.24 3.35
N SER A 118 2.40 -0.85 2.17
CA SER A 118 3.01 -0.40 0.92
C SER A 118 2.70 1.06 0.57
N THR A 119 1.44 1.49 0.71
CA THR A 119 1.05 2.88 0.45
C THR A 119 1.62 3.85 1.50
N TYR A 120 1.84 3.40 2.73
CA TYR A 120 2.51 4.19 3.75
C TYR A 120 4.00 4.35 3.44
N ILE A 121 4.68 3.26 3.08
CA ILE A 121 6.08 3.28 2.64
C ILE A 121 6.30 4.24 1.48
N LEU A 122 5.41 4.24 0.47
CA LEU A 122 5.48 5.19 -0.65
C LEU A 122 5.43 6.65 -0.19
N SER A 123 4.54 6.97 0.77
CA SER A 123 4.45 8.33 1.30
C SER A 123 5.72 8.75 2.03
N GLN A 124 6.41 7.82 2.71
CA GLN A 124 7.69 8.09 3.40
C GLN A 124 8.85 8.23 2.40
N LEU A 125 8.87 7.43 1.34
CA LEU A 125 9.87 7.53 0.27
C LEU A 125 9.74 8.82 -0.56
N ASP A 126 8.56 9.43 -0.61
CA ASP A 126 8.29 10.70 -1.30
C ASP A 126 8.82 10.72 -2.74
N ASP A 127 8.40 9.75 -3.54
CA ASP A 127 8.79 9.53 -4.95
C ASP A 127 10.32 9.30 -5.18
N THR A 128 11.06 8.97 -4.13
CA THR A 128 12.48 8.59 -4.19
C THR A 128 12.68 7.11 -3.86
N GLY A 129 13.90 6.58 -4.09
CA GLY A 129 14.21 5.19 -3.78
C GLY A 129 13.39 4.17 -4.55
N LEU A 130 13.18 3.01 -3.93
CA LEU A 130 12.45 1.90 -4.55
C LEU A 130 11.58 1.16 -3.53
N LEU A 131 10.32 0.92 -3.87
CA LEU A 131 9.47 -0.06 -3.18
C LEU A 131 9.32 -1.32 -4.04
N VAL A 132 9.58 -2.48 -3.46
CA VAL A 132 9.11 -3.76 -4.01
C VAL A 132 7.98 -4.25 -3.11
N SER A 133 6.79 -4.38 -3.66
CA SER A 133 5.61 -4.92 -2.95
C SER A 133 5.31 -6.31 -3.49
N ASN A 134 5.36 -7.31 -2.61
CA ASN A 134 5.09 -8.69 -2.98
C ASN A 134 3.82 -9.22 -2.35
N GLU A 135 3.06 -10.00 -3.10
CA GLU A 135 1.91 -10.76 -2.60
C GLU A 135 1.86 -12.12 -3.30
N ILE A 136 1.89 -13.19 -2.50
CA ILE A 136 1.88 -14.55 -3.03
C ILE A 136 0.49 -14.94 -3.59
N ASN A 137 -0.58 -14.40 -3.01
CA ASN A 137 -1.94 -14.72 -3.42
C ASN A 137 -2.31 -14.00 -4.73
N PRO A 138 -2.62 -14.75 -5.82
CA PRO A 138 -2.89 -14.17 -7.13
C PRO A 138 -4.21 -13.38 -7.23
N ILE A 139 -5.08 -13.47 -6.23
CA ILE A 139 -6.33 -12.70 -6.15
C ILE A 139 -6.08 -11.42 -5.37
N ARG A 140 -5.49 -11.50 -4.18
CA ARG A 140 -5.23 -10.36 -3.31
C ARG A 140 -4.29 -9.31 -3.94
N ILE A 141 -3.37 -9.75 -4.81
CA ILE A 141 -2.44 -8.84 -5.51
C ILE A 141 -3.16 -7.80 -6.39
N ASN A 142 -4.40 -8.07 -6.86
CA ASN A 142 -5.16 -7.10 -7.64
C ASN A 142 -5.53 -5.89 -6.79
N ALA A 143 -6.03 -6.10 -5.57
CA ALA A 143 -6.33 -5.02 -4.62
C ALA A 143 -5.07 -4.20 -4.26
N LEU A 144 -3.91 -4.88 -4.08
CA LEU A 144 -2.63 -4.20 -3.91
C LEU A 144 -2.31 -3.29 -5.10
N GLY A 145 -2.46 -3.81 -6.33
CA GLY A 145 -2.21 -3.05 -7.55
C GLY A 145 -3.09 -1.81 -7.69
N GLU A 146 -4.39 -1.94 -7.40
CA GLU A 146 -5.37 -0.85 -7.43
C GLU A 146 -5.06 0.22 -6.37
N ASN A 147 -4.73 -0.17 -5.14
CA ASN A 147 -4.40 0.75 -4.06
C ASN A 147 -3.10 1.53 -4.34
N LEU A 148 -2.06 0.87 -4.82
CA LEU A 148 -0.81 1.53 -5.20
C LEU A 148 -1.00 2.47 -6.41
N GLU A 149 -1.85 2.09 -7.37
CA GLU A 149 -2.22 2.95 -8.49
C GLU A 149 -2.91 4.23 -8.01
N ARG A 150 -3.94 4.10 -7.17
CA ARG A 150 -4.71 5.21 -6.60
C ARG A 150 -3.82 6.16 -5.80
N PHE A 151 -2.78 5.65 -5.14
CA PHE A 151 -1.79 6.46 -4.42
C PHE A 151 -0.79 7.19 -5.34
N GLY A 152 -0.75 6.87 -6.63
CA GLY A 152 0.14 7.52 -7.59
C GLY A 152 1.57 6.94 -7.57
N ALA A 153 1.72 5.64 -7.28
CA ALA A 153 3.01 4.97 -7.20
C ALA A 153 3.78 4.99 -8.53
N ARG A 154 4.97 5.63 -8.56
CA ARG A 154 5.92 5.58 -9.68
C ARG A 154 7.08 4.63 -9.40
N ASN A 155 7.65 4.73 -8.22
CA ASN A 155 8.85 4.03 -7.79
C ASN A 155 8.56 2.66 -7.13
N CYS A 156 7.53 1.95 -7.63
CA CYS A 156 7.09 0.68 -7.07
C CYS A 156 7.08 -0.44 -8.11
N ILE A 157 7.63 -1.61 -7.74
CA ILE A 157 7.51 -2.86 -8.49
C ILE A 157 6.59 -3.80 -7.71
N ILE A 158 5.59 -4.39 -8.39
CA ILE A 158 4.65 -5.34 -7.76
C ILE A 158 4.96 -6.74 -8.27
N THR A 159 5.26 -7.67 -7.34
CA THR A 159 5.59 -9.06 -7.64
C THR A 159 4.57 -10.03 -7.04
N ASN A 160 4.36 -11.18 -7.73
CA ASN A 160 3.52 -12.28 -7.26
C ASN A 160 4.37 -13.56 -7.17
N THR A 161 5.10 -13.71 -6.07
CA THR A 161 6.05 -14.81 -5.94
C THR A 161 6.23 -15.24 -4.47
N ASP A 162 6.78 -16.42 -4.25
CA ASP A 162 7.14 -16.93 -2.93
C ASP A 162 8.43 -16.28 -2.39
N SER A 163 8.62 -16.38 -1.06
CA SER A 163 9.75 -15.80 -0.34
C SER A 163 11.11 -16.33 -0.81
N THR A 164 11.18 -17.60 -1.13
CA THR A 164 12.41 -18.26 -1.60
C THR A 164 12.90 -17.72 -2.94
N ARG A 165 11.98 -17.44 -3.88
CA ARG A 165 12.33 -16.81 -5.15
C ARG A 165 12.71 -15.35 -4.98
N LEU A 166 12.04 -14.62 -4.08
CA LEU A 166 12.45 -13.26 -3.72
C LEU A 166 13.89 -13.27 -3.18
N ARG A 167 14.18 -14.13 -2.18
CA ARG A 167 15.51 -14.27 -1.59
C ARG A 167 16.59 -14.55 -2.65
N LYS A 168 16.36 -15.51 -3.54
CA LYS A 168 17.31 -15.84 -4.64
C LYS A 168 17.58 -14.65 -5.56
N THR A 169 16.63 -13.71 -5.68
CA THR A 169 16.75 -12.53 -6.53
C THR A 169 17.39 -11.35 -5.81
N PHE A 170 17.08 -11.15 -4.52
CA PHE A 170 17.35 -9.93 -3.79
C PHE A 170 18.29 -10.09 -2.58
N THR A 171 19.04 -11.18 -2.46
CA THR A 171 20.01 -11.36 -1.37
C THR A 171 20.85 -10.09 -1.14
N GLY A 172 20.90 -9.57 0.11
CA GLY A 172 21.68 -8.41 0.50
C GLY A 172 21.30 -7.09 -0.18
N TYR A 173 20.07 -6.91 -0.62
CA TYR A 173 19.69 -5.79 -1.50
C TYR A 173 18.96 -4.64 -0.81
N PHE A 174 18.06 -4.91 0.15
CA PHE A 174 17.16 -3.92 0.73
C PHE A 174 17.77 -3.23 1.96
N ASP A 175 17.48 -1.95 2.11
CA ASP A 175 17.77 -1.16 3.30
C ASP A 175 16.75 -1.45 4.41
N LYS A 176 15.49 -1.64 4.02
CA LYS A 176 14.36 -1.86 4.93
C LYS A 176 13.47 -2.99 4.41
N ILE A 177 12.98 -3.82 5.31
CA ILE A 177 11.99 -4.87 4.99
C ILE A 177 10.87 -4.83 6.02
N VAL A 178 9.63 -4.84 5.55
CA VAL A 178 8.46 -5.10 6.39
C VAL A 178 7.89 -6.48 6.05
N ILE A 179 7.58 -7.24 7.09
CA ILE A 179 6.89 -8.53 7.03
C ILE A 179 5.63 -8.41 7.86
N ASP A 180 4.52 -8.03 7.22
CA ASP A 180 3.19 -8.16 7.83
C ASP A 180 2.74 -9.60 7.60
N ALA A 181 3.16 -10.47 8.49
CA ALA A 181 3.12 -11.90 8.25
C ALA A 181 1.67 -12.45 8.19
N PRO A 182 1.41 -13.43 7.30
CA PRO A 182 0.15 -14.15 7.38
C PRO A 182 0.03 -14.79 8.77
N CYS A 183 -1.10 -14.58 9.45
CA CYS A 183 -1.31 -14.98 10.83
C CYS A 183 -2.73 -15.51 11.06
N SER A 184 -2.99 -16.05 12.24
CA SER A 184 -4.31 -16.55 12.65
C SER A 184 -5.39 -15.46 12.73
N GLY A 185 -4.98 -14.19 12.90
CA GLY A 185 -5.85 -13.03 12.77
C GLY A 185 -6.72 -12.74 14.00
N GLU A 186 -6.28 -13.03 15.20
CA GLU A 186 -7.04 -12.87 16.45
C GLU A 186 -7.45 -11.42 16.72
N GLY A 187 -6.60 -10.44 16.34
CA GLY A 187 -6.94 -9.02 16.38
C GLY A 187 -8.04 -8.59 15.41
N MET A 188 -8.51 -9.50 14.55
CA MET A 188 -9.64 -9.23 13.66
C MET A 188 -11.00 -9.70 14.21
N PHE A 189 -11.02 -10.41 15.33
CA PHE A 189 -12.24 -11.02 15.87
C PHE A 189 -13.37 -10.01 16.13
N ARG A 190 -13.03 -8.80 16.57
CA ARG A 190 -14.00 -7.72 16.80
C ARG A 190 -14.55 -7.13 15.50
N LYS A 191 -13.78 -7.19 14.40
CA LYS A 191 -14.14 -6.61 13.09
C LYS A 191 -14.83 -7.60 12.17
N ASP A 192 -14.41 -8.84 12.21
CA ASP A 192 -14.81 -9.87 11.25
C ASP A 192 -15.21 -11.17 11.96
N PRO A 193 -16.51 -11.44 12.10
CA PRO A 193 -16.99 -12.69 12.70
C PRO A 193 -16.52 -13.95 11.96
N VAL A 194 -16.18 -13.85 10.65
CA VAL A 194 -15.63 -14.97 9.88
C VAL A 194 -14.26 -15.37 10.40
N ALA A 195 -13.46 -14.39 10.86
CA ALA A 195 -12.15 -14.67 11.45
C ALA A 195 -12.25 -15.60 12.68
N ILE A 196 -13.30 -15.46 13.49
CA ILE A 196 -13.57 -16.34 14.63
C ILE A 196 -13.93 -17.75 14.17
N GLN A 197 -14.77 -17.87 13.14
CA GLN A 197 -15.22 -19.17 12.62
C GLN A 197 -14.08 -19.97 11.97
N ASP A 198 -13.16 -19.24 11.29
CA ASP A 198 -12.01 -19.83 10.59
C ASP A 198 -10.81 -20.09 11.51
N TRP A 199 -10.86 -19.62 12.77
CA TRP A 199 -9.76 -19.75 13.70
C TRP A 199 -9.71 -21.17 14.29
N THR A 200 -8.53 -21.75 14.30
CA THR A 200 -8.21 -23.01 15.00
C THR A 200 -6.78 -22.95 15.52
N TYR A 201 -6.46 -23.66 16.58
CA TYR A 201 -5.09 -23.75 17.08
C TYR A 201 -4.13 -24.39 16.04
N SER A 202 -4.63 -25.33 15.22
CA SER A 202 -3.85 -25.86 14.09
C SER A 202 -3.43 -24.78 13.10
N LYS A 203 -4.32 -23.82 12.81
CA LYS A 203 -4.00 -22.68 11.96
C LYS A 203 -2.93 -21.75 12.56
N VAL A 204 -2.93 -21.57 13.89
CA VAL A 204 -1.86 -20.84 14.59
C VAL A 204 -0.50 -21.50 14.32
N LEU A 205 -0.39 -22.82 14.47
CA LEU A 205 0.86 -23.57 14.25
C LEU A 205 1.28 -23.59 12.76
N GLU A 206 0.32 -23.65 11.84
CA GLU A 206 0.60 -23.53 10.39
C GLU A 206 1.15 -22.14 10.05
N CYS A 207 0.54 -21.08 10.57
CA CYS A 207 1.02 -19.72 10.40
C CYS A 207 2.41 -19.53 10.99
N GLN A 208 2.67 -20.04 12.21
CA GLN A 208 3.98 -20.02 12.83
C GLN A 208 5.07 -20.64 11.92
N SER A 209 4.78 -21.81 11.34
CA SER A 209 5.73 -22.47 10.43
C SER A 209 6.08 -21.60 9.22
N ILE A 210 5.05 -21.01 8.59
CA ILE A 210 5.23 -20.09 7.45
C ILE A 210 6.02 -18.83 7.87
N GLN A 211 5.72 -18.27 9.02
CA GLN A 211 6.35 -17.05 9.56
C GLN A 211 7.85 -17.29 9.80
N LYS A 212 8.24 -18.45 10.36
CA LYS A 212 9.64 -18.83 10.55
C LYS A 212 10.43 -18.89 9.23
N GLU A 213 9.81 -19.36 8.16
CA GLU A 213 10.43 -19.37 6.82
C GLU A 213 10.56 -17.95 6.23
N ILE A 214 9.48 -17.18 6.31
CA ILE A 214 9.43 -15.83 5.71
C ILE A 214 10.42 -14.89 6.39
N ILE A 215 10.56 -14.94 7.72
CA ILE A 215 11.48 -14.05 8.44
C ILE A 215 12.95 -14.37 8.09
N ARG A 216 13.32 -15.67 7.98
CA ARG A 216 14.65 -16.12 7.54
C ARG A 216 14.95 -15.64 6.11
N ASP A 217 14.00 -15.80 5.19
CA ASP A 217 14.14 -15.34 3.81
C ASP A 217 14.25 -13.80 3.73
N GLY A 218 13.43 -13.07 4.50
CA GLY A 218 13.48 -11.61 4.60
C GLY A 218 14.83 -11.11 5.10
N TYR A 219 15.33 -11.67 6.18
CA TYR A 219 16.61 -11.28 6.75
C TYR A 219 17.79 -11.44 5.78
N LYS A 220 17.80 -12.52 4.97
CA LYS A 220 18.81 -12.73 3.92
C LYS A 220 18.77 -11.68 2.80
N MET A 221 17.65 -11.00 2.62
CA MET A 221 17.51 -9.94 1.62
C MET A 221 17.93 -8.56 2.12
N LEU A 222 18.12 -8.38 3.44
CA LEU A 222 18.64 -7.16 4.01
C LEU A 222 20.15 -6.97 3.75
N LYS A 223 20.55 -5.73 3.55
CA LYS A 223 21.94 -5.28 3.66
C LYS A 223 22.39 -5.28 5.12
N LYS A 224 23.71 -5.27 5.33
CA LYS A 224 24.30 -4.93 6.62
C LYS A 224 23.83 -3.54 7.10
N GLY A 225 23.45 -3.43 8.37
CA GLY A 225 22.87 -2.23 8.96
C GLY A 225 21.38 -2.03 8.64
N GLY A 226 20.80 -2.84 7.75
CA GLY A 226 19.39 -2.76 7.38
C GLY A 226 18.43 -3.12 8.53
N ILE A 227 17.19 -2.68 8.41
CA ILE A 227 16.12 -2.88 9.40
C ILE A 227 15.03 -3.78 8.82
N LEU A 228 14.68 -4.83 9.58
CA LEU A 228 13.50 -5.65 9.36
C LEU A 228 12.47 -5.36 10.45
N VAL A 229 11.24 -5.08 10.04
CA VAL A 229 10.10 -5.00 10.95
C VAL A 229 9.16 -6.16 10.66
N TYR A 230 8.99 -7.03 11.65
CA TYR A 230 8.04 -8.13 11.64
C TYR A 230 6.78 -7.69 12.37
N SER A 231 5.62 -8.02 11.84
CA SER A 231 4.33 -7.69 12.46
C SER A 231 3.27 -8.75 12.18
N THR A 232 2.32 -8.87 13.10
CA THR A 232 1.10 -9.68 12.98
C THR A 232 -0.09 -8.96 13.59
N CYS A 233 -1.30 -9.33 13.18
CA CYS A 233 -2.54 -8.93 13.84
C CYS A 233 -3.09 -10.07 14.71
N THR A 234 -2.23 -10.82 15.42
CA THR A 234 -2.63 -11.88 16.33
C THR A 234 -2.04 -11.66 17.72
N PHE A 235 -2.64 -12.29 18.74
CA PHE A 235 -2.15 -12.27 20.12
C PHE A 235 -1.41 -13.56 20.51
N SER A 236 -1.37 -14.55 19.64
CA SER A 236 -0.68 -15.82 19.88
C SER A 236 0.81 -15.61 20.16
N ARG A 237 1.32 -16.22 21.21
CA ARG A 237 2.74 -16.22 21.54
C ARG A 237 3.54 -17.00 20.50
N GLU A 238 2.96 -18.10 20.00
CA GLU A 238 3.56 -18.97 19.00
C GLU A 238 3.91 -18.23 17.71
N GLU A 239 3.02 -17.33 17.29
CA GLU A 239 3.18 -16.56 16.06
C GLU A 239 4.01 -15.27 16.24
N ASN A 240 4.25 -14.86 17.47
CA ASN A 240 4.89 -13.61 17.85
C ASN A 240 6.26 -13.84 18.49
N GLU A 241 6.30 -13.97 19.82
CA GLU A 241 7.55 -14.06 20.57
C GLU A 241 8.35 -15.29 20.20
N ASP A 242 7.70 -16.46 20.05
CA ASP A 242 8.42 -17.70 19.77
C ASP A 242 9.09 -17.68 18.40
N VAL A 243 8.46 -17.03 17.39
CA VAL A 243 9.07 -16.82 16.06
C VAL A 243 10.31 -15.92 16.18
N ILE A 244 10.21 -14.82 16.92
CA ILE A 244 11.30 -13.85 17.05
C ILE A 244 12.44 -14.42 17.90
N GLU A 245 12.14 -15.07 19.03
CA GLU A 245 13.12 -15.64 19.95
C GLU A 245 13.91 -16.78 19.27
N GLU A 246 13.25 -17.67 18.54
CA GLU A 246 13.92 -18.72 17.75
C GLU A 246 14.81 -18.10 16.66
N PHE A 247 14.27 -17.12 15.90
CA PHE A 247 15.02 -16.47 14.83
C PHE A 247 16.29 -15.76 15.34
N ILE A 248 16.21 -15.03 16.45
CA ILE A 248 17.38 -14.34 17.06
C ILE A 248 18.40 -15.36 17.58
N ALA A 249 17.94 -16.47 18.20
CA ALA A 249 18.84 -17.51 18.69
C ALA A 249 19.62 -18.23 17.57
N GLU A 250 19.04 -18.33 16.37
CA GLU A 250 19.68 -18.96 15.20
C GLU A 250 20.60 -18.01 14.40
N ASN A 251 20.52 -16.69 14.62
CA ASN A 251 21.21 -15.69 13.80
C ASN A 251 21.99 -14.68 14.67
N GLU A 252 23.27 -14.97 14.94
CA GLU A 252 24.16 -14.11 15.77
C GLU A 252 24.25 -12.65 15.27
N GLY A 253 24.11 -12.44 13.95
CA GLY A 253 24.12 -11.09 13.35
C GLY A 253 22.78 -10.35 13.44
N ALA A 254 21.73 -10.96 13.98
CA ALA A 254 20.42 -10.34 14.13
C ALA A 254 20.26 -9.76 15.54
N VAL A 255 20.01 -8.45 15.63
CA VAL A 255 19.82 -7.75 16.92
C VAL A 255 18.37 -7.29 17.03
N LEU A 256 17.66 -7.81 18.02
CA LEU A 256 16.33 -7.30 18.38
C LEU A 256 16.47 -5.92 19.03
N ILE A 257 15.97 -4.87 18.36
CA ILE A 257 16.03 -3.49 18.84
C ILE A 257 14.86 -3.20 19.77
N GLU A 258 13.65 -3.59 19.36
CA GLU A 258 12.45 -3.45 20.17
C GLU A 258 11.41 -4.51 19.79
N LYS A 259 10.53 -4.86 20.72
CA LYS A 259 9.28 -5.58 20.46
C LYS A 259 8.15 -4.97 21.28
N GLU A 260 6.96 -4.92 20.72
CA GLU A 260 5.80 -4.29 21.34
C GLU A 260 4.51 -5.05 20.99
N ARG A 261 3.62 -5.14 21.96
CA ARG A 261 2.22 -5.56 21.75
C ARG A 261 1.31 -4.37 21.99
N LEU A 262 0.51 -4.07 20.99
CA LEU A 262 -0.57 -3.11 21.06
C LEU A 262 -1.85 -3.85 21.43
N TRP A 263 -2.29 -3.69 22.66
CA TRP A 263 -3.47 -4.39 23.18
C TRP A 263 -4.72 -3.51 23.08
N PRO A 264 -5.91 -4.04 22.65
CA PRO A 264 -7.11 -3.25 22.44
C PRO A 264 -7.66 -2.58 23.71
N HIS A 265 -7.40 -3.12 24.91
CA HIS A 265 -7.75 -2.50 26.19
C HIS A 265 -6.80 -1.37 26.62
N LYS A 266 -5.62 -1.25 26.00
CA LYS A 266 -4.62 -0.20 26.29
C LYS A 266 -4.59 0.91 25.26
N ILE A 267 -5.04 0.62 24.04
CA ILE A 267 -5.01 1.57 22.94
C ILE A 267 -6.35 1.59 22.21
N LYS A 268 -6.64 2.68 21.56
CA LYS A 268 -7.76 2.79 20.61
C LYS A 268 -7.39 2.13 19.28
N GLY A 269 -7.48 0.78 19.23
CA GLY A 269 -7.09 -0.09 18.10
C GLY A 269 -7.52 -1.53 18.32
N GLU A 270 -7.39 -2.38 17.28
CA GLU A 270 -7.79 -3.80 17.32
C GLU A 270 -6.68 -4.72 17.84
N GLY A 271 -5.49 -4.19 17.95
CA GLY A 271 -4.32 -4.93 18.44
C GLY A 271 -3.33 -5.32 17.31
N HIS A 272 -2.06 -5.30 17.69
CA HIS A 272 -0.96 -5.64 16.78
C HIS A 272 0.28 -6.09 17.57
N PHE A 273 1.11 -6.95 16.96
CA PHE A 273 2.45 -7.24 17.44
C PHE A 273 3.45 -6.68 16.46
N VAL A 274 4.54 -6.07 16.98
CA VAL A 274 5.62 -5.53 16.15
C VAL A 274 6.96 -5.86 16.79
N ALA A 275 7.92 -6.33 15.98
CA ALA A 275 9.31 -6.52 16.36
C ALA A 275 10.24 -5.89 15.33
N LYS A 276 11.20 -5.08 15.80
CA LYS A 276 12.21 -4.39 14.98
C LYS A 276 13.57 -5.06 15.18
N ILE A 277 14.15 -5.52 14.09
CA ILE A 277 15.41 -6.27 14.05
C ILE A 277 16.40 -5.53 13.15
N GLN A 278 17.64 -5.39 13.60
CA GLN A 278 18.74 -4.88 12.80
C GLN A 278 19.68 -6.00 12.38
N LYS A 279 20.16 -5.94 11.13
CA LYS A 279 21.18 -6.86 10.60
C LYS A 279 22.57 -6.30 10.77
N LEU A 280 23.47 -7.03 11.43
CA LEU A 280 24.88 -6.64 11.63
C LEU A 280 25.85 -7.39 10.71
N ASP A 281 25.50 -8.60 10.26
CA ASP A 281 26.32 -9.42 9.36
C ASP A 281 26.22 -8.96 7.90
N ASP A 282 27.29 -9.24 7.15
CA ASP A 282 27.32 -8.95 5.71
C ASP A 282 26.61 -10.04 4.91
N GLU A 283 26.03 -9.62 3.79
CA GLU A 283 25.48 -10.51 2.78
C GLU A 283 25.94 -10.07 1.39
N ASP A 284 26.40 -11.02 0.57
CA ASP A 284 26.98 -10.72 -0.74
C ASP A 284 25.86 -10.35 -1.75
N CYS A 285 25.69 -9.06 -2.00
CA CYS A 285 24.69 -8.55 -2.93
C CYS A 285 25.11 -8.76 -4.39
N ARG A 286 24.35 -9.55 -5.14
CA ARG A 286 24.57 -9.84 -6.57
C ARG A 286 23.45 -9.33 -7.47
N VAL A 287 22.58 -8.47 -6.95
CA VAL A 287 21.47 -7.91 -7.72
C VAL A 287 22.00 -7.01 -8.82
N LYS A 288 21.61 -7.30 -10.05
CA LYS A 288 21.95 -6.51 -11.21
C LYS A 288 20.83 -5.56 -11.57
N GLU A 289 21.19 -4.40 -12.09
CA GLU A 289 20.22 -3.48 -12.64
C GLU A 289 19.59 -4.03 -13.94
N MET A 290 18.32 -3.69 -14.16
CA MET A 290 17.60 -4.07 -15.37
C MET A 290 18.15 -3.32 -16.58
N LYS A 291 18.55 -4.06 -17.63
CA LYS A 291 18.97 -3.48 -18.90
C LYS A 291 17.75 -3.10 -19.73
N LEU A 292 17.54 -1.81 -19.91
CA LEU A 292 16.45 -1.29 -20.73
C LEU A 292 16.92 -1.07 -22.16
N LYS A 293 16.07 -1.46 -23.12
CA LYS A 293 16.27 -1.08 -24.53
C LYS A 293 15.92 0.38 -24.72
N LYS A 294 16.72 1.11 -25.49
CA LYS A 294 16.37 2.48 -25.87
C LYS A 294 15.19 2.42 -26.87
N LEU A 295 14.06 3.00 -26.46
CA LEU A 295 12.84 3.09 -27.26
C LEU A 295 12.78 4.46 -27.93
N ASN A 296 12.59 4.51 -29.23
CA ASN A 296 12.48 5.75 -30.01
C ASN A 296 11.18 5.76 -30.83
N ASN A 297 11.18 5.04 -31.97
CA ASN A 297 10.02 4.97 -32.86
C ASN A 297 8.85 4.20 -32.23
N GLU A 298 9.13 3.25 -31.35
CA GLU A 298 8.14 2.43 -30.68
C GLU A 298 7.21 3.25 -29.77
N ILE A 299 7.68 4.40 -29.29
CA ILE A 299 6.92 5.27 -28.35
C ILE A 299 6.52 6.63 -28.94
N LYS A 300 6.55 6.77 -30.27
CA LYS A 300 6.23 8.05 -30.93
C LYS A 300 4.82 8.55 -30.63
N GLU A 301 3.84 7.66 -30.49
CA GLU A 301 2.47 7.97 -30.12
C GLU A 301 2.38 8.51 -28.68
N TYR A 302 3.17 7.93 -27.75
CA TYR A 302 3.29 8.44 -26.41
C TYR A 302 3.94 9.83 -26.39
N ARG A 303 5.05 10.02 -27.12
CA ARG A 303 5.71 11.35 -27.21
C ARG A 303 4.81 12.41 -27.82
N SER A 304 3.98 12.03 -28.81
CA SER A 304 2.95 12.93 -29.35
C SER A 304 1.90 13.30 -28.31
N PHE A 305 1.42 12.31 -27.52
CA PHE A 305 0.51 12.56 -26.40
C PHE A 305 1.15 13.48 -25.36
N GLU A 306 2.34 13.17 -24.89
CA GLU A 306 3.10 13.93 -23.89
C GLU A 306 3.22 15.42 -24.33
N LYS A 307 3.73 15.67 -25.55
CA LYS A 307 3.87 17.01 -26.12
C LYS A 307 2.53 17.76 -26.21
N LYS A 308 1.42 17.07 -26.49
CA LYS A 308 0.12 17.69 -26.73
C LYS A 308 -0.65 17.96 -25.44
N PHE A 309 -0.52 17.09 -24.44
CA PHE A 309 -1.41 17.06 -23.27
C PHE A 309 -0.69 17.28 -21.94
N LEU A 310 0.65 17.17 -21.88
CA LEU A 310 1.42 17.38 -20.66
C LEU A 310 2.29 18.63 -20.74
N ASN A 311 2.57 19.24 -19.57
CA ASN A 311 3.50 20.35 -19.38
C ASN A 311 4.90 19.88 -18.95
N ILE A 312 5.11 18.56 -18.86
CA ILE A 312 6.36 17.94 -18.48
C ILE A 312 6.79 16.91 -19.52
N ASN A 313 8.09 16.60 -19.52
CA ASN A 313 8.65 15.43 -20.21
C ASN A 313 9.07 14.41 -19.15
N LEU A 314 8.50 13.22 -19.22
CA LEU A 314 8.91 12.14 -18.36
C LEU A 314 10.21 11.51 -18.85
N ASP A 315 10.96 10.92 -17.93
CA ASP A 315 12.28 10.36 -18.16
C ASP A 315 12.35 9.28 -19.25
N ASN A 316 13.58 8.95 -19.69
CA ASN A 316 13.84 7.97 -20.75
C ASN A 316 13.96 6.52 -20.24
N ARG A 317 13.56 6.21 -19.04
CA ARG A 317 13.59 4.84 -18.48
C ARG A 317 12.31 4.07 -18.83
N PHE A 318 12.03 3.96 -20.11
CA PHE A 318 10.83 3.30 -20.60
C PHE A 318 11.02 1.80 -20.79
N MET A 319 9.96 1.05 -20.48
CA MET A 319 9.84 -0.37 -20.78
C MET A 319 8.53 -0.64 -21.50
N LEU A 320 8.60 -1.43 -22.57
CA LEU A 320 7.42 -1.91 -23.30
C LEU A 320 7.20 -3.39 -22.97
N ARG A 321 5.99 -3.74 -22.54
CA ARG A 321 5.51 -5.12 -22.34
C ARG A 321 4.21 -5.32 -23.11
N GLY A 322 4.29 -6.03 -24.23
CA GLY A 322 3.22 -6.02 -25.23
C GLY A 322 2.96 -4.58 -25.68
N ASP A 323 1.72 -4.11 -25.61
CA ASP A 323 1.34 -2.73 -25.94
C ASP A 323 1.42 -1.77 -24.74
N ASN A 324 1.73 -2.27 -23.52
CA ASN A 324 1.76 -1.46 -22.31
C ASN A 324 3.11 -0.78 -22.15
N LEU A 325 3.09 0.54 -21.99
CA LEU A 325 4.27 1.36 -21.76
C LEU A 325 4.39 1.70 -20.28
N TYR A 326 5.56 1.46 -19.70
CA TYR A 326 5.90 1.75 -18.31
C TYR A 326 7.04 2.76 -18.23
N LEU A 327 7.01 3.62 -17.22
CA LEU A 327 8.14 4.33 -16.69
C LEU A 327 8.65 3.53 -15.48
N VAL A 328 9.82 2.90 -15.62
CA VAL A 328 10.39 2.08 -14.54
C VAL A 328 11.12 2.94 -13.53
N PRO A 329 11.22 2.50 -12.24
CA PRO A 329 11.98 3.21 -11.23
C PRO A 329 13.45 3.41 -11.61
N ASP A 330 14.08 4.46 -11.07
CA ASP A 330 15.51 4.60 -11.11
C ASP A 330 16.14 3.40 -10.38
N GLU A 331 17.30 2.93 -10.83
CA GLU A 331 17.96 1.75 -10.27
C GLU A 331 17.06 0.47 -10.23
N CYS A 332 16.16 0.32 -11.20
CA CYS A 332 15.27 -0.84 -11.27
C CYS A 332 16.06 -2.15 -11.29
N PRO A 333 15.88 -3.05 -10.32
CA PRO A 333 16.57 -4.33 -10.29
C PRO A 333 16.07 -5.25 -11.40
N ASN A 334 16.92 -6.19 -11.83
CA ASN A 334 16.50 -7.22 -12.79
C ASN A 334 15.56 -8.23 -12.11
N VAL A 335 14.27 -8.09 -12.42
CA VAL A 335 13.17 -8.94 -11.92
C VAL A 335 12.61 -9.89 -12.98
N GLU A 336 13.31 -10.12 -14.10
CA GLU A 336 12.82 -10.94 -15.21
C GLU A 336 12.51 -12.40 -14.82
N LYS A 337 13.12 -12.90 -13.74
CA LYS A 337 12.88 -14.26 -13.23
C LYS A 337 11.68 -14.35 -12.29
N LEU A 338 11.08 -13.21 -11.93
CA LEU A 338 9.92 -13.13 -11.06
C LEU A 338 8.64 -12.93 -11.88
N LYS A 339 7.52 -13.34 -11.32
CA LYS A 339 6.22 -12.96 -11.86
C LYS A 339 5.90 -11.54 -11.40
N VAL A 340 5.92 -10.59 -12.34
CA VAL A 340 5.74 -9.16 -12.08
C VAL A 340 4.40 -8.72 -12.62
N LEU A 341 3.60 -8.09 -11.75
CA LEU A 341 2.32 -7.46 -12.11
C LEU A 341 2.55 -6.04 -12.65
N ARG A 342 3.49 -5.29 -12.07
CA ARG A 342 3.75 -3.89 -12.42
C ARG A 342 5.24 -3.55 -12.30
N TYR A 343 5.76 -2.84 -13.30
CA TYR A 343 7.17 -2.43 -13.41
C TYR A 343 7.37 -0.92 -13.19
N GLY A 344 6.80 -0.36 -12.16
CA GLY A 344 6.76 1.09 -11.95
C GLY A 344 5.46 1.72 -12.45
N LEU A 345 5.51 2.96 -12.94
CA LEU A 345 4.33 3.69 -13.40
C LEU A 345 3.86 3.16 -14.77
N HIS A 346 2.66 2.63 -14.83
CA HIS A 346 2.00 2.33 -16.10
C HIS A 346 1.57 3.64 -16.76
N LEU A 347 2.19 4.01 -17.88
CA LEU A 347 1.88 5.25 -18.60
C LEU A 347 0.61 5.12 -19.44
N GLY A 348 0.40 3.96 -20.07
CA GLY A 348 -0.74 3.69 -20.92
C GLY A 348 -0.46 2.64 -21.97
N VAL A 349 -1.35 2.58 -22.96
CA VAL A 349 -1.34 1.55 -24.01
C VAL A 349 -1.08 2.18 -25.37
N LEU A 350 -0.07 1.65 -26.06
CA LEU A 350 0.21 1.99 -27.46
C LEU A 350 -0.79 1.26 -28.36
N LYS A 351 -1.53 2.00 -29.17
CA LYS A 351 -2.45 1.47 -30.19
C LYS A 351 -2.00 1.94 -31.56
N LYS A 352 -2.56 1.37 -32.62
CA LYS A 352 -2.29 1.82 -33.98
C LYS A 352 -2.61 3.33 -34.10
N ASN A 353 -1.58 4.14 -34.34
CA ASN A 353 -1.63 5.59 -34.53
C ASN A 353 -2.21 6.40 -33.36
N ARG A 354 -2.21 5.88 -32.14
CA ARG A 354 -2.63 6.61 -30.94
C ARG A 354 -2.06 6.03 -29.67
N PHE A 355 -2.03 6.85 -28.63
CA PHE A 355 -1.74 6.45 -27.25
C PHE A 355 -3.00 6.63 -26.40
N GLU A 356 -3.27 5.67 -25.52
CA GLU A 356 -4.35 5.72 -24.54
C GLU A 356 -3.72 5.80 -23.13
N PRO A 357 -3.80 6.97 -22.45
CA PRO A 357 -3.21 7.13 -21.13
C PRO A 357 -3.90 6.21 -20.10
N SER A 358 -3.11 5.66 -19.20
CA SER A 358 -3.62 4.81 -18.13
C SER A 358 -4.23 5.63 -17.00
N HIS A 359 -5.03 4.97 -16.18
CA HIS A 359 -5.54 5.53 -14.92
C HIS A 359 -4.40 5.83 -13.94
N ALA A 360 -3.38 4.98 -13.87
CA ALA A 360 -2.19 5.20 -13.06
C ALA A 360 -1.48 6.53 -13.38
N LEU A 361 -1.39 6.88 -14.68
CA LEU A 361 -0.76 8.14 -15.10
C LEU A 361 -1.53 9.36 -14.57
N SER A 362 -2.87 9.33 -14.55
CA SER A 362 -3.65 10.44 -13.97
C SER A 362 -3.42 10.58 -12.47
N HIS A 363 -3.33 9.48 -11.73
CA HIS A 363 -3.08 9.51 -10.30
C HIS A 363 -1.66 9.95 -9.91
N TYR A 364 -0.69 9.74 -10.79
CA TYR A 364 0.69 10.18 -10.58
C TYR A 364 0.88 11.67 -10.87
N LEU A 365 0.28 12.17 -11.95
CA LEU A 365 0.48 13.55 -12.38
C LEU A 365 -0.16 14.56 -11.43
N LYS A 366 0.54 15.69 -11.21
CA LYS A 366 -0.02 16.86 -10.55
C LYS A 366 -0.78 17.73 -11.57
N PRO A 367 -1.78 18.51 -11.15
CA PRO A 367 -2.62 19.28 -12.09
C PRO A 367 -1.81 20.25 -12.94
N GLU A 368 -0.76 20.89 -12.40
CA GLU A 368 0.12 21.82 -13.14
C GLU A 368 0.97 21.12 -14.22
N GLN A 369 1.09 19.81 -14.16
CA GLN A 369 1.80 18.98 -15.15
C GLN A 369 0.91 18.58 -16.33
N ILE A 370 -0.37 18.91 -16.30
CA ILE A 370 -1.37 18.55 -17.31
C ILE A 370 -1.91 19.83 -17.96
N LYS A 371 -2.00 19.87 -19.30
CA LYS A 371 -2.47 21.07 -20.02
C LYS A 371 -3.96 21.30 -19.91
N TYR A 372 -4.74 20.24 -19.84
CA TYR A 372 -6.21 20.34 -19.81
C TYR A 372 -6.74 19.56 -18.61
N VAL A 373 -7.25 20.31 -17.63
CA VAL A 373 -7.80 19.75 -16.38
C VAL A 373 -9.22 20.27 -16.18
N GLN A 374 -10.17 19.36 -16.04
CA GLN A 374 -11.52 19.65 -15.55
C GLN A 374 -11.52 19.47 -14.05
N ASN A 375 -11.35 20.53 -13.30
CA ASN A 375 -11.46 20.49 -11.85
C ASN A 375 -12.93 20.59 -11.43
N ILE A 376 -13.35 19.70 -10.55
CA ILE A 376 -14.70 19.61 -9.99
C ILE A 376 -14.57 19.81 -8.48
N GLU A 377 -15.41 20.65 -7.90
CA GLU A 377 -15.45 20.84 -6.46
C GLU A 377 -16.09 19.63 -5.76
N LEU A 378 -15.70 19.38 -4.51
CA LEU A 378 -16.13 18.20 -3.77
C LEU A 378 -17.65 18.12 -3.54
N ASN A 379 -18.31 19.28 -3.46
CA ASN A 379 -19.75 19.43 -3.28
C ASN A 379 -20.56 19.43 -4.59
N ASP A 380 -19.90 19.32 -5.74
CA ASP A 380 -20.56 19.25 -7.05
C ASP A 380 -20.90 17.79 -7.40
N GLU A 381 -22.17 17.47 -7.57
CA GLU A 381 -22.67 16.13 -7.94
C GLU A 381 -22.06 15.57 -9.24
N THR A 382 -21.54 16.44 -10.11
CA THR A 382 -20.86 16.06 -11.36
C THR A 382 -19.68 15.10 -11.10
N ILE A 383 -19.03 15.19 -9.92
CA ILE A 383 -17.94 14.26 -9.56
C ILE A 383 -18.45 12.82 -9.43
N PHE A 384 -19.63 12.62 -8.86
CA PHE A 384 -20.23 11.29 -8.74
C PHE A 384 -20.70 10.75 -10.09
N ASP A 385 -21.18 11.61 -10.98
CA ASP A 385 -21.49 11.23 -12.37
C ASP A 385 -20.24 10.73 -13.08
N TYR A 386 -19.12 11.41 -12.93
CA TYR A 386 -17.85 10.94 -13.47
C TYR A 386 -17.45 9.59 -12.86
N LEU A 387 -17.50 9.42 -11.55
CA LEU A 387 -17.14 8.17 -10.88
C LEU A 387 -18.08 7.00 -11.24
N ARG A 388 -19.35 7.26 -11.57
CA ARG A 388 -20.30 6.26 -12.12
C ARG A 388 -20.00 5.88 -13.57
N GLY A 389 -19.14 6.66 -14.25
CA GLY A 389 -18.79 6.45 -15.66
C GLY A 389 -19.71 7.17 -16.65
N ASN A 390 -20.51 8.13 -16.18
CA ASN A 390 -21.37 8.96 -17.01
C ASN A 390 -20.55 9.97 -17.82
N VAL A 391 -21.15 10.49 -18.86
CA VAL A 391 -20.65 11.62 -19.62
C VAL A 391 -20.90 12.89 -18.81
N ILE A 392 -19.95 13.82 -18.80
CA ILE A 392 -20.09 15.13 -18.15
C ILE A 392 -19.90 16.26 -19.15
N ASN A 393 -20.57 17.38 -18.91
CA ASN A 393 -20.38 18.58 -19.70
C ASN A 393 -19.14 19.33 -19.20
N THR A 394 -18.35 19.84 -20.13
CA THR A 394 -17.09 20.54 -19.85
C THR A 394 -16.96 21.78 -20.71
N GLY A 395 -15.84 22.50 -20.58
CA GLY A 395 -15.50 23.61 -21.46
C GLY A 395 -15.14 23.20 -22.89
N GLU A 396 -14.51 24.10 -23.64
CA GLU A 396 -14.17 23.90 -25.07
C GLU A 396 -12.73 23.41 -25.26
N SER A 397 -12.33 22.27 -24.69
CA SER A 397 -11.07 21.63 -25.04
C SER A 397 -11.28 20.52 -26.10
N ARG A 398 -10.20 20.02 -26.70
CA ARG A 398 -10.28 18.88 -27.62
C ARG A 398 -9.22 17.85 -27.28
N GLY A 399 -9.65 16.63 -27.05
CA GLY A 399 -8.76 15.49 -26.82
C GLY A 399 -8.77 15.05 -25.35
N TRP A 400 -7.61 14.63 -24.86
CA TRP A 400 -7.49 14.13 -23.50
C TRP A 400 -7.54 15.25 -22.46
N VAL A 401 -8.37 15.07 -21.46
CA VAL A 401 -8.57 15.97 -20.31
C VAL A 401 -8.47 15.13 -19.04
N ALA A 402 -7.71 15.58 -18.06
CA ALA A 402 -7.74 14.97 -16.74
C ALA A 402 -8.94 15.52 -15.97
N VAL A 403 -9.70 14.64 -15.32
CA VAL A 403 -10.71 15.05 -14.34
C VAL A 403 -10.06 15.06 -12.96
N ALA A 404 -10.27 16.12 -12.21
CA ALA A 404 -9.71 16.33 -10.89
C ALA A 404 -10.79 16.70 -9.88
N VAL A 405 -10.60 16.36 -8.62
CA VAL A 405 -11.38 16.83 -7.48
C VAL A 405 -10.47 17.58 -6.52
N GLU A 406 -10.88 18.80 -6.12
CA GLU A 406 -10.05 19.67 -5.26
C GLU A 406 -8.62 19.88 -5.81
N GLY A 407 -8.46 19.88 -7.13
CA GLY A 407 -7.18 19.99 -7.81
C GLY A 407 -6.38 18.68 -7.90
N ILE A 408 -6.90 17.54 -7.47
CA ILE A 408 -6.21 16.25 -7.51
C ILE A 408 -6.78 15.41 -8.65
N PRO A 409 -5.97 15.04 -9.66
CA PRO A 409 -6.43 14.23 -10.78
C PRO A 409 -6.86 12.82 -10.32
N ILE A 410 -8.01 12.37 -10.83
CA ILE A 410 -8.63 11.08 -10.49
C ILE A 410 -8.86 10.19 -11.70
N GLY A 411 -8.64 10.69 -12.91
CA GLY A 411 -8.82 9.90 -14.13
C GLY A 411 -8.80 10.76 -15.39
N TRP A 412 -9.09 10.12 -16.51
CA TRP A 412 -9.11 10.74 -17.82
C TRP A 412 -10.50 10.78 -18.42
N GLY A 413 -10.75 11.80 -19.23
CA GLY A 413 -11.82 11.83 -20.20
C GLY A 413 -11.32 12.27 -21.56
N LYS A 414 -12.13 12.06 -22.60
CA LYS A 414 -11.85 12.56 -23.94
C LYS A 414 -12.94 13.53 -24.36
N GLU A 415 -12.58 14.78 -24.46
CA GLU A 415 -13.52 15.84 -24.77
C GLU A 415 -13.65 16.10 -26.26
N SER A 416 -14.89 16.39 -26.68
CA SER A 416 -15.25 16.84 -28.01
C SER A 416 -16.54 17.65 -27.94
N ASN A 417 -16.52 18.90 -28.43
CA ASN A 417 -17.67 19.81 -28.51
C ASN A 417 -18.38 20.05 -27.17
N GLY A 418 -17.60 20.30 -26.09
CA GLY A 418 -18.14 20.58 -24.76
C GLY A 418 -18.64 19.35 -23.99
N VAL A 419 -18.42 18.17 -24.53
CA VAL A 419 -18.84 16.89 -23.92
C VAL A 419 -17.62 16.02 -23.65
N LEU A 420 -17.41 15.62 -22.40
CA LEU A 420 -16.34 14.73 -21.98
C LEU A 420 -16.84 13.29 -21.92
N LYS A 421 -16.36 12.48 -22.86
CA LYS A 421 -16.53 11.02 -22.82
C LYS A 421 -15.67 10.42 -21.72
N ASN A 422 -16.29 9.73 -20.79
CA ASN A 422 -15.67 9.19 -19.61
C ASN A 422 -14.73 8.02 -19.94
N HIS A 423 -13.50 8.06 -19.40
CA HIS A 423 -12.49 7.00 -19.49
C HIS A 423 -12.11 6.43 -18.11
N TYR A 424 -12.92 6.69 -17.06
CA TYR A 424 -12.76 6.06 -15.75
C TYR A 424 -12.91 4.54 -15.87
N PRO A 425 -12.01 3.73 -15.26
CA PRO A 425 -12.02 2.29 -15.44
C PRO A 425 -13.34 1.65 -15.02
N LYS A 426 -13.89 0.77 -15.86
CA LYS A 426 -15.20 0.15 -15.60
C LYS A 426 -15.26 -0.62 -14.28
N GLY A 427 -14.16 -1.28 -13.89
CA GLY A 427 -14.05 -2.04 -12.65
C GLY A 427 -14.04 -1.20 -11.38
N LEU A 428 -13.66 0.09 -11.48
CA LEU A 428 -13.56 1.01 -10.35
C LEU A 428 -14.80 1.91 -10.19
N ARG A 429 -15.79 1.80 -11.09
CA ARG A 429 -16.99 2.65 -11.05
C ARG A 429 -17.83 2.40 -9.80
N ILE A 430 -18.20 3.49 -9.13
CA ILE A 430 -19.07 3.41 -7.96
C ILE A 430 -20.51 3.00 -8.37
N LYS A 431 -21.19 2.31 -7.46
CA LYS A 431 -22.54 1.75 -7.69
C LYS A 431 -23.62 2.35 -6.78
N TYR A 432 -23.27 3.39 -6.03
CA TYR A 432 -24.16 4.09 -5.09
C TYR A 432 -24.47 5.52 -5.51
#